data_867f1cf6e0655fa5ddcb8b5088e6dabb
#
_entry.id   867f1cf6e0655fa5ddcb8b5088e6dabb
#
_cell.length_a   1.000
_cell.length_b   1.000
_cell.length_c   1.000
_cell.angle_alpha   90.00
_cell.angle_beta   90.00
_cell.angle_gamma   90.00
#
_symmetry.space_group_name_H-M   'P 1'
#
loop_
_entity.id
_entity.type
_entity.pdbx_description
1 polymer ?
#
loop_
_entity_poly.entity_id
_entity_poly.type
_entity_poly.pdbx_seq_one_letter_code
_entity_poly.pdbx_strand_id
1 'polypeptide(L)'
;MHIKELSIAEFDGFARNFPISSYYQSSQYAIFMTESGFDYELIGFVDELGVIQAAALILIKKIGLSYKYGYSPKGFLIDYFDQDLLKKFTEAITEYYRKRLVFIKINPEIAIGEIDPVTKLTNYNQNIIVRDYLKELGYAKLKDNKYFESLFPRYNAILNLQDYSFSHLEKNTKNKIRKGIKRGLVFEKESRDSLDILFQFIKRKKNIEPFYYKNYYNVFDRIQAADLFLVKIDFQQYLLNSKTLYDQELERNNEISKK
;
A
#
# COMPACT_ATOMS: atom_id res chain seq x y z
N MET A 1 -25.81 19.17 -3.46
CA MET A 1 -24.41 18.71 -3.38
C MET A 1 -23.65 19.08 -4.65
N HIS A 2 -22.36 19.45 -4.57
CA HIS A 2 -21.51 19.82 -5.72
C HIS A 2 -20.03 19.46 -5.45
N ILE A 3 -19.23 19.41 -6.52
CA ILE A 3 -17.78 19.23 -6.42
C ILE A 3 -17.12 20.56 -6.05
N LYS A 4 -16.25 20.52 -5.04
CA LYS A 4 -15.43 21.64 -4.56
C LYS A 4 -13.94 21.19 -4.51
N GLU A 5 -13.03 22.05 -4.90
CA GLU A 5 -11.60 21.84 -4.58
C GLU A 5 -11.39 22.01 -3.07
N LEU A 6 -10.66 21.08 -2.49
CA LEU A 6 -10.31 21.05 -1.08
C LEU A 6 -8.88 21.53 -0.85
N SER A 7 -8.68 22.23 0.23
CA SER A 7 -7.34 22.43 0.78
C SER A 7 -6.74 21.10 1.25
N ILE A 8 -5.42 21.05 1.37
CA ILE A 8 -4.71 19.88 1.93
C ILE A 8 -5.27 19.50 3.31
N ALA A 9 -5.53 20.49 4.16
CA ALA A 9 -6.03 20.24 5.52
C ALA A 9 -7.44 19.63 5.52
N GLU A 10 -8.36 20.12 4.65
CA GLU A 10 -9.71 19.59 4.52
C GLU A 10 -9.68 18.15 3.98
N PHE A 11 -8.90 17.92 2.92
CA PHE A 11 -8.80 16.61 2.31
C PHE A 11 -8.19 15.56 3.24
N ASP A 12 -7.02 15.84 3.82
CA ASP A 12 -6.33 14.91 4.71
C ASP A 12 -7.12 14.69 6.01
N GLY A 13 -7.85 15.71 6.49
CA GLY A 13 -8.76 15.59 7.62
C GLY A 13 -9.89 14.59 7.34
N PHE A 14 -10.51 14.67 6.17
CA PHE A 14 -11.53 13.73 5.74
C PHE A 14 -10.95 12.32 5.48
N ALA A 15 -9.86 12.24 4.70
CA ALA A 15 -9.24 10.98 4.32
C ALA A 15 -8.75 10.15 5.53
N ARG A 16 -8.20 10.81 6.55
CA ARG A 16 -7.70 10.15 7.77
C ARG A 16 -8.79 9.43 8.55
N ASN A 17 -9.98 10.00 8.57
CA ASN A 17 -11.12 9.48 9.32
C ASN A 17 -12.01 8.56 8.48
N PHE A 18 -11.72 8.40 7.21
CA PHE A 18 -12.54 7.58 6.32
C PHE A 18 -12.24 6.08 6.51
N PRO A 19 -13.26 5.21 6.66
CA PRO A 19 -13.06 3.79 6.99
C PRO A 19 -12.19 3.00 6.00
N ILE A 20 -12.29 3.34 4.70
CA ILE A 20 -11.50 2.71 3.62
C ILE A 20 -10.41 3.71 3.20
N SER A 21 -9.59 4.11 4.16
CA SER A 21 -8.49 5.04 3.93
C SER A 21 -7.25 4.30 3.45
N SER A 22 -6.55 4.88 2.48
CA SER A 22 -5.27 4.39 1.98
C SER A 22 -4.31 5.56 1.82
N TYR A 23 -3.02 5.35 2.08
CA TYR A 23 -2.00 6.37 1.86
C TYR A 23 -1.96 6.87 0.40
N TYR A 24 -2.47 6.08 -0.54
CA TYR A 24 -2.67 6.49 -1.93
C TYR A 24 -3.73 7.59 -2.10
N GLN A 25 -4.60 7.78 -1.12
CA GLN A 25 -5.56 8.88 -1.02
C GLN A 25 -5.09 9.86 0.06
N SER A 26 -3.90 10.43 -0.10
CA SER A 26 -3.31 11.44 0.79
C SER A 26 -2.67 12.56 -0.02
N SER A 27 -2.57 13.75 0.56
CA SER A 27 -1.87 14.87 -0.05
C SER A 27 -0.37 14.57 -0.23
N GLN A 28 0.24 13.78 0.67
CA GLN A 28 1.63 13.36 0.58
C GLN A 28 1.87 12.50 -0.67
N TYR A 29 0.94 11.58 -0.98
CA TYR A 29 1.04 10.80 -2.19
C TYR A 29 0.85 11.66 -3.44
N ALA A 30 -0.07 12.63 -3.39
CA ALA A 30 -0.24 13.61 -4.47
C ALA A 30 1.05 14.37 -4.76
N ILE A 31 1.69 14.92 -3.72
CA ILE A 31 2.97 15.65 -3.82
C ILE A 31 4.06 14.74 -4.40
N PHE A 32 4.17 13.49 -3.91
CA PHE A 32 5.12 12.53 -4.44
C PHE A 32 4.91 12.27 -5.95
N MET A 33 3.67 12.17 -6.40
CA MET A 33 3.34 11.91 -7.79
C MET A 33 3.64 13.07 -8.74
N THR A 34 3.77 14.31 -8.23
CA THR A 34 4.21 15.44 -9.07
C THR A 34 5.61 15.24 -9.64
N GLU A 35 6.49 14.58 -8.91
CA GLU A 35 7.84 14.23 -9.37
C GLU A 35 7.84 13.19 -10.51
N SER A 36 6.75 12.43 -10.63
CA SER A 36 6.49 11.49 -11.73
C SER A 36 5.75 12.14 -12.91
N GLY A 37 5.62 13.48 -12.89
CA GLY A 37 4.99 14.27 -13.94
C GLY A 37 3.47 14.19 -13.95
N PHE A 38 2.84 13.99 -12.79
CA PHE A 38 1.40 14.16 -12.61
C PHE A 38 1.11 15.54 -12.02
N ASP A 39 0.06 16.18 -12.51
CA ASP A 39 -0.66 17.19 -11.76
C ASP A 39 -1.63 16.50 -10.80
N TYR A 40 -2.18 17.20 -9.82
CA TYR A 40 -3.22 16.63 -8.95
C TYR A 40 -4.28 17.64 -8.56
N GLU A 41 -5.44 17.12 -8.22
CA GLU A 41 -6.53 17.88 -7.60
C GLU A 41 -7.06 17.08 -6.41
N LEU A 42 -7.33 17.78 -5.32
CA LEU A 42 -8.00 17.26 -4.14
C LEU A 42 -9.44 17.79 -4.19
N ILE A 43 -10.39 16.88 -4.38
CA ILE A 43 -11.80 17.28 -4.53
C ILE A 43 -12.66 16.69 -3.43
N GLY A 44 -13.69 17.45 -3.06
CA GLY A 44 -14.74 17.03 -2.15
C GLY A 44 -16.11 17.13 -2.82
N PHE A 45 -17.01 16.24 -2.48
CA PHE A 45 -18.42 16.31 -2.80
C PHE A 45 -19.13 16.82 -1.55
N VAL A 46 -19.52 18.08 -1.59
CA VAL A 46 -20.03 18.79 -0.42
C VAL A 46 -21.53 19.04 -0.52
N ASP A 47 -22.21 18.98 0.61
CA ASP A 47 -23.61 19.33 0.71
C ASP A 47 -23.82 20.86 0.79
N GLU A 48 -25.06 21.29 0.98
CA GLU A 48 -25.43 22.70 1.07
C GLU A 48 -24.87 23.41 2.31
N LEU A 49 -24.53 22.65 3.35
CA LEU A 49 -23.91 23.14 4.57
C LEU A 49 -22.37 23.14 4.48
N GLY A 50 -21.81 22.66 3.36
CA GLY A 50 -20.36 22.56 3.17
C GLY A 50 -19.73 21.33 3.80
N VAL A 51 -20.53 20.35 4.27
CA VAL A 51 -20.02 19.09 4.85
C VAL A 51 -19.58 18.16 3.73
N ILE A 52 -18.39 17.60 3.86
CA ILE A 52 -17.82 16.67 2.88
C ILE A 52 -18.47 15.30 3.05
N GLN A 53 -19.18 14.84 2.02
CA GLN A 53 -19.86 13.54 1.97
C GLN A 53 -18.98 12.48 1.25
N ALA A 54 -18.13 12.91 0.32
CA ALA A 54 -17.15 12.08 -0.35
C ALA A 54 -15.95 12.94 -0.77
N ALA A 55 -14.78 12.31 -0.99
CA ALA A 55 -13.60 13.00 -1.48
C ALA A 55 -12.80 12.13 -2.45
N ALA A 56 -11.93 12.75 -3.24
CA ALA A 56 -11.00 12.03 -4.09
C ALA A 56 -9.72 12.83 -4.36
N LEU A 57 -8.58 12.15 -4.32
CA LEU A 57 -7.37 12.58 -4.99
C LEU A 57 -7.48 12.17 -6.46
N ILE A 58 -7.40 13.13 -7.36
CA ILE A 58 -7.34 12.90 -8.82
C ILE A 58 -5.95 13.28 -9.31
N LEU A 59 -5.15 12.29 -9.65
CA LEU A 59 -3.89 12.46 -10.36
C LEU A 59 -4.17 12.68 -11.84
N ILE A 60 -3.62 13.73 -12.42
CA ILE A 60 -3.91 14.14 -13.79
C ILE A 60 -2.62 14.04 -14.61
N LYS A 61 -2.69 13.36 -15.75
CA LYS A 61 -1.55 13.22 -16.65
C LYS A 61 -1.94 13.47 -18.11
N LYS A 62 -1.03 14.07 -18.87
CA LYS A 62 -1.21 14.28 -20.31
C LYS A 62 -1.05 12.97 -21.09
N ILE A 63 -1.89 12.80 -22.12
CA ILE A 63 -1.76 11.77 -23.14
C ILE A 63 -1.58 12.47 -24.49
N GLY A 64 -0.47 12.21 -25.17
CA GLY A 64 -0.13 12.93 -26.39
C GLY A 64 -0.03 14.44 -26.18
N LEU A 65 -0.45 15.22 -27.19
CA LEU A 65 -0.27 16.67 -27.19
C LEU A 65 -1.39 17.43 -26.48
N SER A 66 -2.64 16.92 -26.49
CA SER A 66 -3.81 17.74 -26.13
C SER A 66 -4.73 17.12 -25.09
N TYR A 67 -4.63 15.81 -24.85
CA TYR A 67 -5.55 15.12 -23.95
C TYR A 67 -4.97 14.91 -22.57
N LYS A 68 -5.86 14.87 -21.55
CA LYS A 68 -5.50 14.53 -20.18
C LYS A 68 -6.42 13.41 -19.69
N TYR A 69 -5.91 12.57 -18.79
CA TYR A 69 -6.71 11.60 -18.06
C TYR A 69 -6.52 11.79 -16.56
N GLY A 70 -7.52 11.36 -15.79
CA GLY A 70 -7.49 11.30 -14.34
C GLY A 70 -7.25 9.87 -13.84
N TYR A 71 -6.63 9.77 -12.68
CA TYR A 71 -6.49 8.52 -11.96
C TYR A 71 -6.68 8.76 -10.46
N SER A 72 -7.65 8.07 -9.86
CA SER A 72 -7.84 8.07 -8.41
C SER A 72 -7.39 6.72 -7.84
N PRO A 73 -6.14 6.64 -7.34
CA PRO A 73 -5.58 5.39 -6.84
C PRO A 73 -6.26 4.98 -5.54
N LYS A 74 -6.72 3.71 -5.46
CA LYS A 74 -7.44 3.15 -4.31
C LYS A 74 -8.70 3.91 -3.88
N GLY A 75 -9.12 4.85 -4.70
CA GLY A 75 -10.27 5.72 -4.38
C GLY A 75 -11.38 5.57 -5.40
N PHE A 76 -12.50 6.19 -5.14
CA PHE A 76 -12.73 7.37 -4.28
C PHE A 76 -12.87 7.04 -2.77
N LEU A 77 -12.79 8.07 -1.92
CA LEU A 77 -13.18 8.04 -0.52
C LEU A 77 -14.69 8.29 -0.43
N ILE A 78 -15.47 7.26 -0.64
CA ILE A 78 -16.94 7.28 -0.65
C ILE A 78 -17.46 5.95 -0.13
N ASP A 79 -18.63 5.96 0.48
CA ASP A 79 -19.33 4.71 0.77
C ASP A 79 -19.90 4.12 -0.53
N TYR A 80 -19.24 3.07 -1.02
CA TYR A 80 -19.64 2.37 -2.25
C TYR A 80 -20.95 1.56 -2.10
N PHE A 81 -21.43 1.39 -0.88
CA PHE A 81 -22.69 0.70 -0.59
C PHE A 81 -23.89 1.67 -0.51
N ASP A 82 -23.63 2.96 -0.32
CA ASP A 82 -24.64 4.01 -0.48
C ASP A 82 -24.82 4.33 -1.98
N GLN A 83 -25.79 3.64 -2.59
CA GLN A 83 -26.04 3.73 -4.02
C GLN A 83 -26.49 5.12 -4.48
N ASP A 84 -27.24 5.84 -3.65
CA ASP A 84 -27.71 7.19 -3.96
C ASP A 84 -26.56 8.19 -3.94
N LEU A 85 -25.73 8.14 -2.90
CA LEU A 85 -24.53 8.96 -2.79
C LEU A 85 -23.55 8.68 -3.94
N LEU A 86 -23.27 7.40 -4.23
CA LEU A 86 -22.34 7.00 -5.28
C LEU A 86 -22.84 7.45 -6.67
N LYS A 87 -24.13 7.36 -6.94
CA LYS A 87 -24.75 7.84 -8.18
C LYS A 87 -24.57 9.35 -8.32
N LYS A 88 -24.99 10.13 -7.31
CA LYS A 88 -24.89 11.59 -7.31
C LYS A 88 -23.44 12.05 -7.46
N PHE A 89 -22.53 11.40 -6.77
CA PHE A 89 -21.10 11.69 -6.90
C PHE A 89 -20.58 11.39 -8.30
N THR A 90 -20.96 10.25 -8.89
CA THR A 90 -20.56 9.87 -10.25
C THR A 90 -21.04 10.88 -11.29
N GLU A 91 -22.28 11.33 -11.18
CA GLU A 91 -22.83 12.36 -12.05
C GLU A 91 -22.09 13.69 -11.89
N ALA A 92 -21.87 14.13 -10.65
CA ALA A 92 -21.19 15.39 -10.36
C ALA A 92 -19.72 15.41 -10.81
N ILE A 93 -18.96 14.35 -10.56
CA ILE A 93 -17.56 14.27 -10.97
C ILE A 93 -17.42 14.16 -12.48
N THR A 94 -18.34 13.47 -13.15
CA THR A 94 -18.38 13.37 -14.60
C THR A 94 -18.61 14.73 -15.23
N GLU A 95 -19.57 15.51 -14.75
CA GLU A 95 -19.83 16.86 -15.26
C GLU A 95 -18.67 17.81 -14.96
N TYR A 96 -18.09 17.74 -13.75
CA TYR A 96 -16.95 18.59 -13.36
C TYR A 96 -15.73 18.40 -14.27
N TYR A 97 -15.44 17.16 -14.69
CA TYR A 97 -14.28 16.85 -15.53
C TYR A 97 -14.57 16.71 -17.04
N ARG A 98 -15.83 16.80 -17.45
CA ARG A 98 -16.31 16.51 -18.83
C ARG A 98 -15.51 17.17 -19.93
N LYS A 99 -15.09 18.43 -19.73
CA LYS A 99 -14.32 19.21 -20.72
C LYS A 99 -12.80 19.18 -20.47
N ARG A 100 -12.36 18.53 -19.42
CA ARG A 100 -10.97 18.58 -18.93
C ARG A 100 -10.22 17.26 -19.06
N LEU A 101 -10.94 16.15 -18.88
CA LEU A 101 -10.37 14.81 -18.91
C LEU A 101 -11.14 13.92 -19.88
N VAL A 102 -10.41 13.03 -20.58
CA VAL A 102 -11.03 12.03 -21.47
C VAL A 102 -11.66 10.86 -20.69
N PHE A 103 -11.07 10.50 -19.55
CA PHE A 103 -11.60 9.52 -18.61
C PHE A 103 -10.96 9.69 -17.23
N ILE A 104 -11.59 9.10 -16.22
CA ILE A 104 -11.00 8.91 -14.90
C ILE A 104 -10.93 7.41 -14.62
N LYS A 105 -9.73 6.93 -14.28
CA LYS A 105 -9.51 5.55 -13.84
C LYS A 105 -9.65 5.50 -12.32
N ILE A 106 -10.33 4.47 -11.81
CA ILE A 106 -10.41 4.17 -10.38
C ILE A 106 -10.05 2.70 -10.13
N ASN A 107 -9.62 2.38 -8.93
CA ASN A 107 -9.42 1.00 -8.46
C ASN A 107 -9.71 0.92 -6.95
N PRO A 108 -10.98 1.03 -6.55
CA PRO A 108 -11.36 1.00 -5.15
C PRO A 108 -10.92 -0.29 -4.47
N GLU A 109 -10.53 -0.18 -3.21
CA GLU A 109 -10.01 -1.30 -2.41
C GLU A 109 -11.14 -2.03 -1.68
N ILE A 110 -12.01 -2.65 -2.46
CA ILE A 110 -13.15 -3.42 -1.97
C ILE A 110 -12.89 -4.90 -2.25
N ALA A 111 -12.78 -5.69 -1.19
CA ALA A 111 -12.64 -7.14 -1.33
C ALA A 111 -13.98 -7.73 -1.77
N ILE A 112 -14.06 -8.22 -3.00
CA ILE A 112 -15.26 -8.84 -3.59
C ILE A 112 -15.25 -10.37 -3.49
N GLY A 113 -14.23 -10.95 -2.89
CA GLY A 113 -14.11 -12.39 -2.71
C GLY A 113 -12.71 -12.80 -2.28
N GLU A 114 -12.54 -14.10 -2.08
CA GLU A 114 -11.28 -14.73 -1.70
C GLU A 114 -10.91 -15.79 -2.72
N ILE A 115 -9.62 -15.99 -2.95
CA ILE A 115 -9.10 -17.07 -3.76
C ILE A 115 -8.52 -18.17 -2.87
N ASP A 116 -8.98 -19.39 -3.04
CA ASP A 116 -8.35 -20.55 -2.42
C ASP A 116 -6.97 -20.80 -3.05
N PRO A 117 -5.89 -20.79 -2.27
CA PRO A 117 -4.53 -20.94 -2.81
C PRO A 117 -4.23 -22.33 -3.39
N VAL A 118 -5.00 -23.36 -3.03
CA VAL A 118 -4.84 -24.74 -3.49
C VAL A 118 -5.64 -24.99 -4.75
N THR A 119 -6.96 -24.78 -4.67
CA THR A 119 -7.89 -25.06 -5.78
C THR A 119 -7.89 -23.96 -6.84
N LYS A 120 -7.40 -22.76 -6.51
CA LYS A 120 -7.45 -21.56 -7.37
C LYS A 120 -8.87 -21.07 -7.69
N LEU A 121 -9.86 -21.56 -6.99
CA LEU A 121 -11.24 -21.11 -7.13
C LEU A 121 -11.44 -19.80 -6.37
N THR A 122 -12.21 -18.90 -6.96
CA THR A 122 -12.58 -17.64 -6.35
C THR A 122 -13.98 -17.77 -5.75
N ASN A 123 -14.06 -17.55 -4.44
CA ASN A 123 -15.34 -17.47 -3.71
C ASN A 123 -15.71 -15.99 -3.58
N TYR A 124 -16.72 -15.58 -4.32
CA TYR A 124 -17.23 -14.21 -4.24
C TYR A 124 -18.07 -14.01 -2.99
N ASN A 125 -17.96 -12.82 -2.39
CA ASN A 125 -18.80 -12.37 -1.28
C ASN A 125 -19.88 -11.39 -1.78
N GLN A 126 -20.72 -10.91 -0.87
CA GLN A 126 -21.80 -9.98 -1.19
C GLN A 126 -21.33 -8.64 -1.78
N ASN A 127 -20.08 -8.23 -1.55
CA ASN A 127 -19.54 -6.97 -2.04
C ASN A 127 -19.39 -6.94 -3.57
N ILE A 128 -19.58 -8.07 -4.24
CA ILE A 128 -19.58 -8.13 -5.71
C ILE A 128 -20.65 -7.22 -6.32
N ILE A 129 -21.72 -6.93 -5.57
CA ILE A 129 -22.79 -6.01 -5.99
C ILE A 129 -22.24 -4.62 -6.34
N VAL A 130 -21.19 -4.16 -5.65
CA VAL A 130 -20.56 -2.85 -5.93
C VAL A 130 -20.00 -2.82 -7.35
N ARG A 131 -19.38 -3.92 -7.80
CA ARG A 131 -18.87 -4.02 -9.17
C ARG A 131 -20.00 -3.90 -10.21
N ASP A 132 -21.11 -4.56 -9.95
CA ASP A 132 -22.22 -4.58 -10.89
C ASP A 132 -22.93 -3.23 -10.89
N TYR A 133 -23.08 -2.61 -9.74
CA TYR A 133 -23.62 -1.26 -9.62
C TYR A 133 -22.73 -0.19 -10.30
N LEU A 134 -21.40 -0.27 -10.15
CA LEU A 134 -20.49 0.62 -10.90
C LEU A 134 -20.67 0.49 -12.42
N LYS A 135 -20.95 -0.71 -12.96
CA LYS A 135 -21.27 -0.88 -14.38
C LYS A 135 -22.56 -0.18 -14.78
N GLU A 136 -23.59 -0.27 -13.94
CA GLU A 136 -24.87 0.41 -14.16
C GLU A 136 -24.69 1.94 -14.20
N LEU A 137 -23.77 2.47 -13.41
CA LEU A 137 -23.38 3.88 -13.42
C LEU A 137 -22.47 4.28 -14.60
N GLY A 138 -22.18 3.35 -15.52
CA GLY A 138 -21.40 3.63 -16.73
C GLY A 138 -19.87 3.43 -16.59
N TYR A 139 -19.39 2.86 -15.47
CA TYR A 139 -17.98 2.51 -15.36
C TYR A 139 -17.65 1.29 -16.22
N ALA A 140 -16.61 1.41 -17.05
CA ALA A 140 -16.08 0.30 -17.85
C ALA A 140 -15.00 -0.45 -17.08
N LYS A 141 -15.27 -1.73 -16.77
CA LYS A 141 -14.23 -2.59 -16.16
C LYS A 141 -13.14 -2.87 -17.20
N LEU A 142 -11.89 -2.59 -16.84
CA LEU A 142 -10.74 -2.99 -17.65
C LEU A 142 -10.61 -4.52 -17.70
N LYS A 143 -10.02 -5.02 -18.80
CA LYS A 143 -9.76 -6.47 -18.96
C LYS A 143 -8.89 -6.99 -17.83
N ASP A 144 -9.24 -8.17 -17.34
CA ASP A 144 -8.44 -8.89 -16.39
C ASP A 144 -7.18 -9.44 -17.07
N ASN A 145 -6.01 -9.10 -16.55
CA ASN A 145 -4.74 -9.67 -16.97
C ASN A 145 -4.40 -10.91 -16.15
N LYS A 146 -3.77 -11.92 -16.77
CA LYS A 146 -3.36 -13.13 -16.06
C LYS A 146 -2.28 -12.87 -14.99
N TYR A 147 -1.46 -11.84 -15.16
CA TYR A 147 -0.25 -11.65 -14.35
C TYR A 147 -0.16 -10.29 -13.66
N PHE A 148 -0.56 -9.21 -14.33
CA PHE A 148 -0.47 -7.86 -13.76
C PHE A 148 -1.65 -7.02 -14.21
N GLU A 149 -2.43 -6.58 -13.26
CA GLU A 149 -3.47 -5.60 -13.51
C GLU A 149 -2.94 -4.22 -13.20
N SER A 150 -2.44 -3.57 -14.22
CA SER A 150 -1.91 -2.22 -14.13
C SER A 150 -0.89 -2.02 -12.99
N LEU A 151 -1.16 -1.12 -12.03
CA LEU A 151 -0.22 -0.73 -10.97
C LEU A 151 -0.36 -1.55 -9.68
N PHE A 152 -1.47 -2.29 -9.51
CA PHE A 152 -1.77 -2.99 -8.26
C PHE A 152 -2.16 -4.44 -8.51
N PRO A 153 -1.74 -5.37 -7.64
CA PRO A 153 -2.15 -6.77 -7.73
C PRO A 153 -3.64 -6.91 -7.44
N ARG A 154 -4.30 -7.81 -8.17
CA ARG A 154 -5.71 -8.17 -7.94
C ARG A 154 -5.90 -8.89 -6.62
N TYR A 155 -4.97 -9.75 -6.27
CA TYR A 155 -5.01 -10.58 -5.07
C TYR A 155 -3.95 -10.10 -4.09
N ASN A 156 -4.35 -9.91 -2.84
CA ASN A 156 -3.47 -9.56 -1.76
C ASN A 156 -3.60 -10.61 -0.65
N ALA A 157 -2.48 -11.02 -0.08
CA ALA A 157 -2.48 -11.75 1.17
C ALA A 157 -2.60 -10.72 2.31
N ILE A 158 -3.62 -10.88 3.15
CA ILE A 158 -3.89 -9.97 4.27
C ILE A 158 -3.60 -10.71 5.57
N LEU A 159 -2.85 -10.07 6.45
CA LEU A 159 -2.62 -10.53 7.81
C LEU A 159 -3.21 -9.51 8.79
N ASN A 160 -4.19 -9.95 9.59
CA ASN A 160 -4.69 -9.12 10.68
C ASN A 160 -3.67 -9.15 11.83
N LEU A 161 -3.19 -7.96 12.22
CA LEU A 161 -2.18 -7.82 13.27
C LEU A 161 -2.77 -7.55 14.66
N GLN A 162 -4.08 -7.36 14.79
CA GLN A 162 -4.73 -6.94 16.05
C GLN A 162 -4.45 -7.92 17.19
N ASP A 163 -4.56 -9.23 16.90
CA ASP A 163 -4.30 -10.29 17.89
C ASP A 163 -3.09 -11.16 17.49
N TYR A 164 -2.26 -10.65 16.56
CA TYR A 164 -1.14 -11.43 16.05
C TYR A 164 0.09 -11.31 16.93
N SER A 165 0.65 -12.46 17.31
CA SER A 165 1.87 -12.53 18.12
C SER A 165 2.84 -13.55 17.55
N PHE A 166 4.04 -13.60 18.10
CA PHE A 166 5.05 -14.60 17.73
C PHE A 166 4.53 -16.05 17.88
N SER A 167 3.58 -16.29 18.81
CA SER A 167 2.99 -17.61 19.01
C SER A 167 2.17 -18.12 17.82
N HIS A 168 1.63 -17.22 16.97
CA HIS A 168 0.84 -17.56 15.78
C HIS A 168 1.70 -17.92 14.55
N LEU A 169 2.99 -17.63 14.60
CA LEU A 169 3.88 -18.02 13.51
C LEU A 169 4.00 -19.54 13.39
N GLU A 170 4.13 -20.02 12.18
CA GLU A 170 4.43 -21.43 11.92
C GLU A 170 5.75 -21.86 12.57
N LYS A 171 5.84 -23.14 12.96
CA LYS A 171 7.02 -23.71 13.61
C LYS A 171 8.33 -23.43 12.86
N ASN A 172 8.32 -23.60 11.54
CA ASN A 172 9.50 -23.33 10.68
C ASN A 172 9.93 -21.86 10.74
N THR A 173 8.99 -20.93 10.70
CA THR A 173 9.27 -19.48 10.78
C THR A 173 9.84 -19.12 12.16
N LYS A 174 9.24 -19.62 13.24
CA LYS A 174 9.77 -19.46 14.61
C LYS A 174 11.22 -19.96 14.72
N ASN A 175 11.48 -21.14 14.18
CA ASN A 175 12.82 -21.73 14.23
C ASN A 175 13.84 -20.91 13.42
N LYS A 176 13.47 -20.39 12.25
CA LYS A 176 14.35 -19.52 11.45
C LYS A 176 14.67 -18.22 12.19
N ILE A 177 13.67 -17.59 12.83
CA ILE A 177 13.86 -16.37 13.60
C ILE A 177 14.81 -16.65 14.80
N ARG A 178 14.54 -17.70 15.59
CA ARG A 178 15.39 -18.08 16.73
C ARG A 178 16.82 -18.39 16.28
N LYS A 179 16.99 -19.08 15.16
CA LYS A 179 18.30 -19.36 14.58
C LYS A 179 19.01 -18.08 14.12
N GLY A 180 18.29 -17.12 13.56
CA GLY A 180 18.81 -15.81 13.20
C GLY A 180 19.35 -15.07 14.42
N ILE A 181 18.53 -14.96 15.47
CA ILE A 181 18.94 -14.31 16.74
C ILE A 181 20.18 -15.00 17.34
N LYS A 182 20.19 -16.32 17.40
CA LYS A 182 21.36 -17.09 17.87
C LYS A 182 22.62 -16.84 17.05
N ARG A 183 22.47 -16.44 15.79
CA ARG A 183 23.57 -16.07 14.89
C ARG A 183 23.89 -14.58 14.91
N GLY A 184 23.46 -13.85 15.93
CA GLY A 184 23.77 -12.44 16.10
C GLY A 184 23.01 -11.52 15.14
N LEU A 185 21.89 -11.95 14.56
CA LEU A 185 21.05 -11.02 13.79
C LEU A 185 20.32 -10.09 14.77
N VAL A 186 20.46 -8.79 14.54
CA VAL A 186 19.76 -7.72 15.23
C VAL A 186 18.90 -6.95 14.25
N PHE A 187 17.74 -6.51 14.74
CA PHE A 187 16.76 -5.74 13.97
C PHE A 187 16.68 -4.34 14.56
N GLU A 188 17.00 -3.34 13.77
CA GLU A 188 17.09 -1.96 14.23
C GLU A 188 16.24 -1.04 13.36
N LYS A 189 15.56 -0.11 14.02
CA LYS A 189 14.93 1.02 13.35
C LYS A 189 16.00 2.08 13.12
N GLU A 190 16.15 2.48 11.88
CA GLU A 190 17.19 3.39 11.42
C GLU A 190 16.64 4.78 11.10
N SER A 191 17.54 5.75 11.08
CA SER A 191 17.25 7.09 10.62
C SER A 191 17.35 7.18 9.08
N ARG A 192 16.95 8.34 8.57
CA ARG A 192 17.06 8.70 7.15
C ARG A 192 18.48 8.55 6.60
N ASP A 193 19.51 8.73 7.44
CA ASP A 193 20.91 8.68 7.00
C ASP A 193 21.32 7.28 6.50
N SER A 194 20.58 6.25 6.91
CA SER A 194 20.79 4.86 6.46
C SER A 194 20.08 4.50 5.14
N LEU A 195 19.40 5.45 4.49
CA LEU A 195 18.69 5.19 3.22
C LEU A 195 19.61 4.73 2.09
N ASP A 196 20.85 5.21 2.05
CA ASP A 196 21.82 4.79 1.02
C ASP A 196 22.14 3.29 1.11
N ILE A 197 22.08 2.70 2.30
CA ILE A 197 22.23 1.25 2.49
C ILE A 197 21.06 0.51 1.82
N LEU A 198 19.81 0.97 2.04
CA LEU A 198 18.63 0.41 1.38
C LEU A 198 18.78 0.49 -0.15
N PHE A 199 19.25 1.63 -0.67
CA PHE A 199 19.40 1.83 -2.12
C PHE A 199 20.43 0.91 -2.74
N GLN A 200 21.53 0.63 -2.05
CA GLN A 200 22.51 -0.35 -2.49
C GLN A 200 21.91 -1.76 -2.63
N PHE A 201 21.05 -2.18 -1.70
CA PHE A 201 20.35 -3.45 -1.79
C PHE A 201 19.34 -3.48 -2.93
N ILE A 202 18.57 -2.42 -3.12
CA ILE A 202 17.56 -2.31 -4.19
C ILE A 202 18.24 -2.34 -5.57
N LYS A 203 19.32 -1.56 -5.75
CA LYS A 203 20.08 -1.50 -7.00
C LYS A 203 20.63 -2.86 -7.43
N ARG A 204 21.02 -3.70 -6.48
CA ARG A 204 21.51 -5.07 -6.76
C ARG A 204 20.42 -6.01 -7.28
N LYS A 205 19.15 -5.78 -6.92
CA LYS A 205 18.03 -6.68 -7.25
C LYS A 205 17.15 -6.19 -8.39
N LYS A 206 17.03 -4.88 -8.55
CA LYS A 206 16.14 -4.26 -9.54
C LYS A 206 16.85 -3.06 -10.16
N ASN A 207 16.71 -2.93 -11.46
CA ASN A 207 17.17 -1.74 -12.16
C ASN A 207 16.17 -0.58 -11.95
N ILE A 208 15.97 -0.20 -10.68
CA ILE A 208 15.07 0.89 -10.28
C ILE A 208 15.96 2.03 -9.79
N GLU A 209 15.68 3.22 -10.27
CA GLU A 209 16.39 4.42 -9.87
C GLU A 209 16.23 4.67 -8.35
N PRO A 210 17.32 4.78 -7.60
CA PRO A 210 17.29 5.07 -6.16
C PRO A 210 16.50 6.33 -5.82
N PHE A 211 16.49 7.30 -6.73
CA PHE A 211 15.78 8.57 -6.62
C PHE A 211 14.29 8.39 -6.29
N TYR A 212 13.60 7.45 -6.95
CA TYR A 212 12.19 7.15 -6.68
C TYR A 212 11.93 6.82 -5.20
N TYR A 213 12.71 5.92 -4.62
CA TYR A 213 12.53 5.51 -3.22
C TYR A 213 12.95 6.59 -2.23
N LYS A 214 13.99 7.36 -2.56
CA LYS A 214 14.45 8.47 -1.74
C LYS A 214 13.37 9.54 -1.60
N ASN A 215 12.75 9.92 -2.69
CA ASN A 215 11.68 10.90 -2.69
C ASN A 215 10.42 10.38 -2.01
N TYR A 216 10.05 9.13 -2.26
CA TYR A 216 8.96 8.46 -1.58
C TYR A 216 9.15 8.49 -0.05
N TYR A 217 10.31 8.05 0.43
CA TYR A 217 10.64 8.10 1.85
C TYR A 217 10.57 9.53 2.38
N ASN A 218 11.20 10.49 1.71
CA ASN A 218 11.27 11.87 2.16
C ASN A 218 9.91 12.54 2.33
N VAL A 219 8.95 12.24 1.45
CA VAL A 219 7.60 12.81 1.53
C VAL A 219 6.85 12.25 2.74
N PHE A 220 6.94 10.95 2.99
CA PHE A 220 6.23 10.31 4.10
C PHE A 220 6.94 10.47 5.45
N ASP A 221 8.27 10.59 5.47
CA ASP A 221 9.05 10.85 6.69
C ASP A 221 8.70 12.21 7.32
N ARG A 222 8.40 13.21 6.52
CA ARG A 222 7.98 14.56 7.01
C ARG A 222 6.74 14.52 7.90
N ILE A 223 5.89 13.53 7.74
CA ILE A 223 4.67 13.32 8.54
C ILE A 223 4.80 12.11 9.47
N GLN A 224 6.02 11.60 9.66
CA GLN A 224 6.31 10.44 10.50
C GLN A 224 5.54 9.16 10.09
N ALA A 225 5.28 9.00 8.79
CA ALA A 225 4.57 7.86 8.22
C ALA A 225 5.49 6.91 7.44
N ALA A 226 6.81 7.02 7.62
CA ALA A 226 7.79 6.14 7.02
C ALA A 226 8.80 5.66 8.06
N ASP A 227 9.01 4.36 8.11
CA ASP A 227 10.00 3.71 8.97
C ASP A 227 11.02 2.96 8.13
N LEU A 228 12.28 3.09 8.47
CA LEU A 228 13.38 2.32 7.90
C LEU A 228 13.87 1.30 8.92
N PHE A 229 13.89 0.04 8.53
CA PHE A 229 14.42 -1.04 9.35
C PHE A 229 15.56 -1.75 8.63
N LEU A 230 16.64 -2.00 9.36
CA LEU A 230 17.76 -2.82 8.88
C LEU A 230 17.94 -4.05 9.76
N VAL A 231 18.29 -5.15 9.11
CA VAL A 231 18.78 -6.36 9.78
C VAL A 231 20.28 -6.40 9.62
N LYS A 232 20.99 -6.39 10.74
CA LYS A 232 22.45 -6.38 10.82
C LYS A 232 22.97 -7.65 11.50
N ILE A 233 24.25 -7.94 11.34
CA ILE A 233 24.93 -8.99 12.10
C ILE A 233 25.77 -8.29 13.18
N ASP A 234 25.46 -8.56 14.44
CA ASP A 234 26.38 -8.28 15.55
C ASP A 234 27.48 -9.36 15.53
N PHE A 235 28.63 -9.00 15.02
CA PHE A 235 29.73 -9.93 14.89
C PHE A 235 30.31 -10.39 16.25
N GLN A 236 30.26 -9.56 17.28
CA GLN A 236 30.70 -9.95 18.61
C GLN A 236 29.77 -11.01 19.19
N GLN A 237 28.47 -10.77 19.14
CA GLN A 237 27.47 -11.74 19.59
C GLN A 237 27.50 -13.02 18.73
N TYR A 238 27.70 -12.89 17.42
CA TYR A 238 27.86 -14.04 16.53
C TYR A 238 29.04 -14.94 16.94
N LEU A 239 30.21 -14.35 17.21
CA LEU A 239 31.40 -15.09 17.62
C LEU A 239 31.19 -15.74 18.99
N LEU A 240 30.64 -15.03 19.96
CA LEU A 240 30.34 -15.57 21.29
C LEU A 240 29.38 -16.77 21.21
N ASN A 241 28.30 -16.62 20.48
CA ASN A 241 27.30 -17.68 20.31
C ASN A 241 27.86 -18.88 19.56
N SER A 242 28.71 -18.63 18.54
CA SER A 242 29.37 -19.70 17.78
C SER A 242 30.35 -20.49 18.63
N LYS A 243 31.09 -19.81 19.51
CA LYS A 243 32.01 -20.47 20.45
C LYS A 243 31.24 -21.34 21.45
N THR A 244 30.18 -20.79 22.04
CA THR A 244 29.31 -21.53 22.97
C THR A 244 28.74 -22.81 22.31
N LEU A 245 28.26 -22.70 21.07
CA LEU A 245 27.76 -23.87 20.34
C LEU A 245 28.86 -24.90 20.04
N TYR A 246 30.05 -24.45 19.70
CA TYR A 246 31.18 -25.33 19.47
C TYR A 246 31.57 -26.09 20.77
N ASP A 247 31.66 -25.38 21.87
CA ASP A 247 32.01 -25.99 23.18
C ASP A 247 30.98 -27.04 23.60
N GLN A 248 29.68 -26.73 23.44
CA GLN A 248 28.57 -27.68 23.70
C GLN A 248 28.63 -28.95 22.82
N GLU A 249 28.94 -28.81 21.54
CA GLU A 249 29.06 -29.97 20.64
C GLU A 249 30.32 -30.77 20.94
N LEU A 250 31.41 -30.13 21.37
CA LEU A 250 32.62 -30.80 21.79
C LEU A 250 32.39 -31.65 23.06
N GLU A 251 31.72 -31.11 24.07
CA GLU A 251 31.32 -31.82 25.28
C GLU A 251 30.47 -33.03 24.93
N ARG A 252 29.42 -32.84 24.10
CA ARG A 252 28.53 -33.92 23.66
C ARG A 252 29.28 -35.04 22.93
N ASN A 253 30.21 -34.69 22.05
CA ASN A 253 31.02 -35.68 21.34
C ASN A 253 31.94 -36.46 22.31
N ASN A 254 32.50 -35.78 23.29
CA ASN A 254 33.31 -36.42 24.32
C ASN A 254 32.53 -37.39 25.20
N GLU A 255 31.27 -37.08 25.51
CA GLU A 255 30.36 -37.99 26.24
C GLU A 255 29.99 -39.24 25.42
N ILE A 256 29.75 -39.06 24.11
CA ILE A 256 29.45 -40.19 23.21
C ILE A 256 30.66 -41.09 23.05
N SER A 257 31.88 -40.54 22.98
CA SER A 257 33.12 -41.31 22.82
C SER A 257 33.52 -42.06 24.10
N LYS A 258 32.93 -41.76 25.25
CA LYS A 258 33.14 -42.45 26.52
C LYS A 258 32.18 -43.61 26.76
N LYS A 259 31.16 -43.76 25.91
CA LYS A 259 30.20 -44.89 25.90
C LYS A 259 30.62 -45.96 24.90
#